data_584e68178a810f6ec0f145e6c8fd1201
#
_entry.id   584e68178a810f6ec0f145e6c8fd1201
#
_cell.length_a   1.000
_cell.length_b   1.000
_cell.length_c   1.000
_cell.angle_alpha   90.00
_cell.angle_beta   90.00
_cell.angle_gamma   90.00
#
_symmetry.space_group_name_H-M   'P 1'
#
loop_
_entity.id
_entity.type
_entity.pdbx_description
1 polymer ?
#
loop_
_entity_poly.entity_id
_entity_poly.type
_entity_poly.pdbx_seq_one_letter_code
_entity_poly.pdbx_strand_id
1 'polypeptide(L)'
;LAENYQDTPYHAELTALADQVDETGSLYEGMKDSPMIPLYAREMIRLGEKTGELEQVCHGLSGYYAQEENIRKAVRNAVTYPLVLMVMMACVIAVLMLRVLPVFRQVLGELGEVAQTQNSTLVNLGMGLGYGVLIMLGAVMVFVLALLIWYRADREKAERFIGRMFPPIRRLRAMMTASRFAGIMEMMLRSGFPLEESMELLDSVFTDEDSHAKIDACRKALGEGVPFPEAVEQANIFDPLYGRMIRLGFAAGKTDTVMDKLSEVYEADMDERIGHLVSLIEPTLVTVLSLIIGAILLAVMLPMVSILTTIA
;
A
#
# COMPACT_ATOMS: atom_id res chain seq x y z
N LEU A 1 0.33 16.97 26.17
CA LEU A 1 0.15 16.66 24.74
C LEU A 1 -0.12 17.93 23.94
N ALA A 2 -1.13 18.75 24.28
CA ALA A 2 -1.46 19.98 23.55
C ALA A 2 -0.27 20.93 23.43
N GLU A 3 0.52 21.09 24.49
CA GLU A 3 1.74 21.94 24.49
C GLU A 3 2.82 21.48 23.51
N ASN A 4 2.96 20.17 23.26
CA ASN A 4 3.96 19.60 22.37
C ASN A 4 3.58 19.68 20.88
N TYR A 5 2.33 20.01 20.55
CA TYR A 5 1.79 20.03 19.19
C TYR A 5 1.28 21.41 18.76
N GLN A 6 1.86 22.49 19.30
CA GLN A 6 1.44 23.90 19.05
C GLN A 6 1.44 24.30 17.56
N ASP A 7 2.36 23.75 16.76
CA ASP A 7 2.50 24.07 15.33
C ASP A 7 1.72 23.13 14.40
N THR A 8 0.82 22.31 14.92
CA THR A 8 0.06 21.35 14.13
C THR A 8 -1.40 21.77 13.92
N PRO A 9 -2.04 21.37 12.81
CA PRO A 9 -3.47 21.65 12.61
C PRO A 9 -4.38 21.03 13.69
N TYR A 10 -3.84 20.11 14.48
CA TYR A 10 -4.55 19.40 15.55
C TYR A 10 -4.51 20.11 16.91
N HIS A 11 -3.76 21.20 17.04
CA HIS A 11 -3.58 21.89 18.32
C HIS A 11 -4.89 22.37 18.94
N ALA A 12 -5.76 22.97 18.12
CA ALA A 12 -7.07 23.47 18.59
C ALA A 12 -7.96 22.34 19.13
N GLU A 13 -7.97 21.19 18.44
CA GLU A 13 -8.78 20.05 18.87
C GLU A 13 -8.20 19.36 20.09
N LEU A 14 -6.87 19.24 20.20
CA LEU A 14 -6.20 18.71 21.38
C LEU A 14 -6.39 19.61 22.61
N THR A 15 -6.45 20.92 22.42
CA THR A 15 -6.71 21.87 23.51
C THR A 15 -8.16 21.75 23.98
N ALA A 16 -9.12 21.73 23.04
CA ALA A 16 -10.54 21.55 23.38
C ALA A 16 -10.78 20.22 24.11
N LEU A 17 -10.09 19.15 23.69
CA LEU A 17 -10.14 17.85 24.35
C LEU A 17 -9.58 17.93 25.79
N ALA A 18 -8.43 18.62 25.96
CA ALA A 18 -7.83 18.79 27.28
C ALA A 18 -8.77 19.55 28.22
N ASP A 19 -9.37 20.65 27.75
CA ASP A 19 -10.32 21.47 28.53
C ASP A 19 -11.55 20.65 28.94
N GLN A 20 -12.10 19.82 28.03
CA GLN A 20 -13.21 18.91 28.35
C GLN A 20 -12.83 17.84 29.36
N VAL A 21 -11.63 17.28 29.26
CA VAL A 21 -11.13 16.29 30.22
C VAL A 21 -10.96 16.93 31.61
N ASP A 22 -10.45 18.15 31.68
CA ASP A 22 -10.30 18.90 32.94
C ASP A 22 -11.66 19.23 33.58
N GLU A 23 -12.70 19.49 32.80
CA GLU A 23 -14.05 19.75 33.26
C GLU A 23 -14.79 18.49 33.74
N THR A 24 -14.66 17.40 32.99
CA THR A 24 -15.46 16.18 33.19
C THR A 24 -14.76 15.11 34.01
N GLY A 25 -13.43 15.14 34.07
CA GLY A 25 -12.60 14.09 34.66
C GLY A 25 -12.60 12.79 33.86
N SER A 26 -13.14 12.78 32.61
CA SER A 26 -13.25 11.62 31.74
C SER A 26 -12.59 11.89 30.39
N LEU A 27 -11.65 11.02 29.99
CA LEU A 27 -11.01 11.06 28.67
C LEU A 27 -12.02 10.71 27.58
N TYR A 28 -12.94 9.79 27.85
CA TYR A 28 -14.01 9.42 26.92
C TYR A 28 -14.91 10.62 26.58
N GLU A 29 -15.38 11.36 27.59
CA GLU A 29 -16.23 12.53 27.36
C GLU A 29 -15.51 13.59 26.52
N GLY A 30 -14.20 13.80 26.73
CA GLY A 30 -13.39 14.68 25.90
C GLY A 30 -13.25 14.23 24.44
N MET A 31 -13.28 12.92 24.18
CA MET A 31 -13.07 12.33 22.85
C MET A 31 -14.35 12.01 22.09
N LYS A 32 -15.49 11.95 22.76
CA LYS A 32 -16.75 11.38 22.25
C LYS A 32 -17.24 12.05 20.98
N ASP A 33 -17.08 13.36 20.86
CA ASP A 33 -17.56 14.15 19.71
C ASP A 33 -16.45 14.49 18.71
N SER A 34 -15.21 14.04 18.94
CA SER A 34 -14.09 14.29 18.04
C SER A 34 -14.20 13.45 16.76
N PRO A 35 -14.22 14.08 15.57
CA PRO A 35 -14.22 13.35 14.31
C PRO A 35 -12.87 12.68 14.00
N MET A 36 -11.80 13.06 14.69
CA MET A 36 -10.45 12.53 14.48
C MET A 36 -10.28 11.13 15.08
N ILE A 37 -11.02 10.82 16.15
CA ILE A 37 -10.84 9.58 16.89
C ILE A 37 -11.90 8.57 16.44
N PRO A 38 -11.47 7.42 15.87
CA PRO A 38 -12.40 6.38 15.44
C PRO A 38 -13.27 5.85 16.56
N LEU A 39 -14.49 5.41 16.22
CA LEU A 39 -15.46 4.91 17.20
C LEU A 39 -14.89 3.82 18.10
N TYR A 40 -14.20 2.84 17.53
CA TYR A 40 -13.61 1.74 18.29
C TYR A 40 -12.62 2.25 19.36
N ALA A 41 -11.77 3.22 19.03
CA ALA A 41 -10.80 3.77 19.97
C ALA A 41 -11.48 4.51 21.13
N ARG A 42 -12.56 5.26 20.83
CA ARG A 42 -13.38 5.92 21.86
C ARG A 42 -14.06 4.93 22.79
N GLU A 43 -14.64 3.87 22.23
CA GLU A 43 -15.30 2.82 23.03
C GLU A 43 -14.30 2.03 23.89
N MET A 44 -13.09 1.77 23.35
CA MET A 44 -11.99 1.19 24.10
C MET A 44 -11.61 2.04 25.32
N ILE A 45 -11.45 3.36 25.12
CA ILE A 45 -11.14 4.29 26.21
C ILE A 45 -12.29 4.32 27.22
N ARG A 46 -13.55 4.34 26.76
CA ARG A 46 -14.72 4.29 27.63
C ARG A 46 -14.70 3.07 28.54
N LEU A 47 -14.37 1.92 27.99
CA LEU A 47 -14.29 0.70 28.81
C LEU A 47 -13.10 0.74 29.75
N GLY A 48 -11.92 1.14 29.28
CA GLY A 48 -10.72 1.29 30.09
C GLY A 48 -10.95 2.22 31.31
N GLU A 49 -11.70 3.31 31.13
CA GLU A 49 -12.12 4.17 32.26
C GLU A 49 -13.06 3.45 33.22
N LYS A 50 -14.05 2.70 32.72
CA LYS A 50 -15.01 1.97 33.54
C LYS A 50 -14.39 0.81 34.34
N THR A 51 -13.42 0.12 33.72
CA THR A 51 -12.73 -1.02 34.37
C THR A 51 -11.53 -0.58 35.20
N GLY A 52 -11.06 0.65 35.02
CA GLY A 52 -9.82 1.14 35.67
C GLY A 52 -8.55 0.68 34.96
N GLU A 53 -8.67 0.13 33.72
CA GLU A 53 -7.56 -0.41 32.94
C GLU A 53 -7.16 0.54 31.77
N LEU A 54 -7.33 1.84 31.96
CA LEU A 54 -7.07 2.86 30.94
C LEU A 54 -5.63 2.81 30.41
N GLU A 55 -4.65 2.55 31.28
CA GLU A 55 -3.24 2.43 30.91
C GLU A 55 -3.03 1.29 29.90
N GLN A 56 -3.62 0.12 30.17
CA GLN A 56 -3.51 -1.04 29.28
C GLN A 56 -4.17 -0.78 27.93
N VAL A 57 -5.34 -0.15 27.93
CA VAL A 57 -6.04 0.26 26.70
C VAL A 57 -5.22 1.26 25.89
N CYS A 58 -4.68 2.30 26.52
CA CYS A 58 -3.85 3.28 25.83
C CYS A 58 -2.57 2.65 25.25
N HIS A 59 -1.95 1.71 25.98
CA HIS A 59 -0.80 0.98 25.49
C HIS A 59 -1.16 0.10 24.27
N GLY A 60 -2.27 -0.62 24.33
CA GLY A 60 -2.78 -1.41 23.20
C GLY A 60 -3.09 -0.57 21.98
N LEU A 61 -3.79 0.56 22.14
CA LEU A 61 -4.07 1.51 21.07
C LEU A 61 -2.79 2.07 20.46
N SER A 62 -1.80 2.41 21.30
CA SER A 62 -0.49 2.89 20.83
C SER A 62 0.22 1.85 19.96
N GLY A 63 0.24 0.59 20.41
CA GLY A 63 0.80 -0.53 19.63
C GLY A 63 0.09 -0.73 18.30
N TYR A 64 -1.24 -0.75 18.32
CA TYR A 64 -2.05 -0.87 17.10
C TYR A 64 -1.78 0.26 16.09
N TYR A 65 -1.76 1.52 16.53
CA TYR A 65 -1.48 2.64 15.63
C TYR A 65 -0.03 2.65 15.11
N ALA A 66 0.93 2.21 15.91
CA ALA A 66 2.32 2.04 15.46
C ALA A 66 2.41 1.00 14.34
N GLN A 67 1.71 -0.12 14.48
CA GLN A 67 1.61 -1.17 13.46
C GLN A 67 0.91 -0.66 12.18
N GLU A 68 -0.23 0.02 12.31
CA GLU A 68 -0.95 0.62 11.17
C GLU A 68 -0.06 1.62 10.41
N GLU A 69 0.75 2.42 11.12
CA GLU A 69 1.70 3.36 10.51
C GLU A 69 2.83 2.63 9.77
N ASN A 70 3.32 1.51 10.30
CA ASN A 70 4.33 0.68 9.63
C ASN A 70 3.79 0.11 8.31
N ILE A 71 2.59 -0.46 8.32
CA ILE A 71 1.90 -0.95 7.11
C ILE A 71 1.75 0.19 6.09
N ARG A 72 1.30 1.35 6.53
CA ARG A 72 1.13 2.55 5.67
C ARG A 72 2.46 3.00 5.07
N LYS A 73 3.55 2.99 5.85
CA LYS A 73 4.91 3.31 5.37
C LYS A 73 5.38 2.29 4.35
N ALA A 74 5.20 1.00 4.58
CA ALA A 74 5.58 -0.07 3.66
C ALA A 74 4.88 0.11 2.30
N VAL A 75 3.56 0.30 2.31
CA VAL A 75 2.76 0.54 1.09
C VAL A 75 3.20 1.83 0.37
N ARG A 76 3.42 2.92 1.11
CA ARG A 76 3.90 4.18 0.52
C ARG A 76 5.26 4.02 -0.15
N ASN A 77 6.20 3.37 0.53
CA ASN A 77 7.54 3.15 -0.01
C ASN A 77 7.51 2.25 -1.25
N ALA A 78 6.66 1.22 -1.25
CA ALA A 78 6.45 0.33 -2.38
C ALA A 78 5.98 1.06 -3.65
N VAL A 79 5.26 2.17 -3.51
CA VAL A 79 4.79 2.98 -4.64
C VAL A 79 5.80 4.09 -5.00
N THR A 80 6.39 4.73 -4.00
CA THR A 80 7.27 5.89 -4.19
C THR A 80 8.56 5.51 -4.92
N TYR A 81 9.19 4.39 -4.53
CA TYR A 81 10.46 3.96 -5.12
C TYR A 81 10.36 3.69 -6.64
N PRO A 82 9.43 2.86 -7.15
CA PRO A 82 9.27 2.66 -8.58
C PRO A 82 8.92 3.95 -9.34
N LEU A 83 8.15 4.84 -8.74
CA LEU A 83 7.78 6.11 -9.37
C LEU A 83 9.00 7.01 -9.56
N VAL A 84 9.88 7.13 -8.59
CA VAL A 84 11.14 7.88 -8.69
C VAL A 84 12.03 7.29 -9.78
N LEU A 85 12.17 5.94 -9.81
CA LEU A 85 12.95 5.27 -10.85
C LEU A 85 12.38 5.52 -12.25
N MET A 86 11.07 5.45 -12.43
CA MET A 86 10.42 5.75 -13.72
C MET A 86 10.65 7.18 -14.16
N VAL A 87 10.58 8.15 -13.26
CA VAL A 87 10.87 9.56 -13.57
C VAL A 87 12.33 9.74 -14.00
N MET A 88 13.27 9.14 -13.27
CA MET A 88 14.69 9.21 -13.63
C MET A 88 14.95 8.55 -15.00
N MET A 89 14.37 7.39 -15.25
CA MET A 89 14.49 6.69 -16.54
C MET A 89 13.91 7.52 -17.68
N ALA A 90 12.74 8.12 -17.49
CA ALA A 90 12.12 9.01 -18.48
C ALA A 90 13.00 10.23 -18.78
N CYS A 91 13.65 10.79 -17.76
CA CYS A 91 14.59 11.91 -17.92
C CYS A 91 15.81 11.51 -18.76
N VAL A 92 16.42 10.35 -18.47
CA VAL A 92 17.57 9.84 -19.25
C VAL A 92 17.19 9.60 -20.72
N ILE A 93 16.08 8.93 -20.98
CA ILE A 93 15.59 8.67 -22.32
C ILE A 93 15.26 9.98 -23.05
N ALA A 94 14.65 10.94 -22.37
CA ALA A 94 14.35 12.25 -22.94
C ALA A 94 15.62 13.00 -23.37
N VAL A 95 16.66 13.01 -22.53
CA VAL A 95 17.96 13.61 -22.86
C VAL A 95 18.58 12.92 -24.08
N LEU A 96 18.58 11.60 -24.13
CA LEU A 96 19.09 10.84 -25.27
C LEU A 96 18.34 11.17 -26.56
N MET A 97 17.01 11.23 -26.50
CA MET A 97 16.17 11.51 -27.66
C MET A 97 16.22 12.96 -28.15
N LEU A 98 16.28 13.92 -27.22
CA LEU A 98 16.18 15.35 -27.55
C LEU A 98 17.54 16.01 -27.84
N ARG A 99 18.63 15.43 -27.31
CA ARG A 99 19.97 16.00 -27.46
C ARG A 99 20.92 15.12 -28.26
N VAL A 100 21.04 13.86 -27.87
CA VAL A 100 22.06 12.96 -28.48
C VAL A 100 21.67 12.55 -29.91
N LEU A 101 20.46 12.07 -30.09
CA LEU A 101 20.00 11.56 -31.39
C LEU A 101 19.96 12.63 -32.50
N PRO A 102 19.51 13.88 -32.27
CA PRO A 102 19.58 14.93 -33.30
C PRO A 102 20.99 15.27 -33.74
N VAL A 103 21.95 15.34 -32.82
CA VAL A 103 23.37 15.59 -33.13
C VAL A 103 23.91 14.51 -34.09
N PHE A 104 23.63 13.25 -33.82
CA PHE A 104 24.03 12.15 -34.70
C PHE A 104 23.35 12.22 -36.09
N ARG A 105 22.09 12.66 -36.15
CA ARG A 105 21.42 12.89 -37.45
C ARG A 105 22.08 13.98 -38.27
N GLN A 106 22.51 15.07 -37.67
CA GLN A 106 23.21 16.14 -38.34
C GLN A 106 24.55 15.65 -38.92
N VAL A 107 25.33 14.93 -38.12
CA VAL A 107 26.61 14.35 -38.53
C VAL A 107 26.43 13.37 -39.71
N LEU A 108 25.42 12.50 -39.66
CA LEU A 108 25.10 11.56 -40.73
C LEU A 108 24.61 12.28 -41.98
N GLY A 109 23.88 13.37 -41.83
CA GLY A 109 23.42 14.20 -42.97
C GLY A 109 24.56 14.90 -43.73
N GLU A 110 25.64 15.27 -43.03
CA GLU A 110 26.83 15.91 -43.60
C GLU A 110 27.74 14.90 -44.34
N LEU A 111 27.63 13.60 -44.07
CA LEU A 111 28.48 12.54 -44.66
C LEU A 111 27.99 12.01 -46.03
N GLY A 112 26.92 12.56 -46.62
CA GLY A 112 26.49 12.36 -48.00
C GLY A 112 25.36 11.35 -48.24
N GLU A 113 24.80 11.37 -49.45
CA GLU A 113 23.59 10.62 -49.88
C GLU A 113 23.72 9.08 -49.82
N VAL A 114 24.92 8.53 -49.87
CA VAL A 114 25.16 7.07 -49.82
C VAL A 114 24.86 6.48 -48.45
N ALA A 115 25.04 7.26 -47.39
CA ALA A 115 24.72 6.84 -46.01
C ALA A 115 23.22 6.94 -45.69
N GLN A 116 22.47 7.74 -46.44
CA GLN A 116 21.05 8.01 -46.14
C GLN A 116 20.10 6.90 -46.56
N THR A 117 20.34 6.20 -47.64
CA THR A 117 19.37 5.25 -48.24
C THR A 117 19.35 3.90 -47.50
N GLN A 118 20.46 3.42 -47.00
CA GLN A 118 20.54 2.09 -46.37
C GLN A 118 20.33 2.11 -44.83
N ASN A 119 20.62 3.24 -44.19
CA ASN A 119 20.62 3.36 -42.71
C ASN A 119 19.43 4.16 -42.17
N SER A 120 18.63 4.81 -43.01
CA SER A 120 17.46 5.58 -42.59
C SER A 120 16.41 4.72 -41.82
N THR A 121 16.29 3.46 -42.23
CA THR A 121 15.33 2.53 -41.59
C THR A 121 15.71 2.18 -40.15
N LEU A 122 17.01 1.94 -39.89
CA LEU A 122 17.50 1.61 -38.52
C LEU A 122 17.44 2.81 -37.59
N VAL A 123 17.80 4.01 -38.07
CA VAL A 123 17.69 5.25 -37.30
C VAL A 123 16.20 5.57 -37.01
N ASN A 124 15.33 5.39 -37.98
CA ASN A 124 13.89 5.60 -37.79
C ASN A 124 13.27 4.56 -36.85
N LEU A 125 13.72 3.29 -36.91
CA LEU A 125 13.32 2.25 -35.93
C LEU A 125 13.79 2.59 -34.53
N GLY A 126 15.05 3.00 -34.33
CA GLY A 126 15.58 3.40 -33.04
C GLY A 126 14.81 4.59 -32.44
N MET A 127 14.43 5.55 -33.25
CA MET A 127 13.60 6.67 -32.80
C MET A 127 12.16 6.27 -32.51
N GLY A 128 11.58 5.45 -33.39
CA GLY A 128 10.22 4.95 -33.16
C GLY A 128 10.12 4.19 -31.84
N LEU A 129 11.11 3.34 -31.55
CA LEU A 129 11.21 2.63 -30.26
C LEU A 129 11.39 3.60 -29.09
N GLY A 130 12.30 4.58 -29.20
CA GLY A 130 12.55 5.53 -28.13
C GLY A 130 11.34 6.43 -27.82
N TYR A 131 10.68 6.98 -28.84
CA TYR A 131 9.43 7.73 -28.66
C TYR A 131 8.31 6.83 -28.15
N GLY A 132 8.20 5.59 -28.64
CA GLY A 132 7.22 4.62 -28.18
C GLY A 132 7.36 4.36 -26.67
N VAL A 133 8.58 4.18 -26.18
CA VAL A 133 8.85 3.97 -24.76
C VAL A 133 8.61 5.23 -23.93
N LEU A 134 8.98 6.42 -24.41
CA LEU A 134 8.66 7.68 -23.74
C LEU A 134 7.15 7.88 -23.59
N ILE A 135 6.40 7.61 -24.66
CA ILE A 135 4.93 7.68 -24.64
C ILE A 135 4.37 6.64 -23.67
N MET A 136 4.88 5.41 -23.70
CA MET A 136 4.46 4.34 -22.79
C MET A 136 4.74 4.70 -21.33
N LEU A 137 5.93 5.19 -20.99
CA LEU A 137 6.28 5.65 -19.65
C LEU A 137 5.42 6.84 -19.20
N GLY A 138 5.22 7.81 -20.09
CA GLY A 138 4.31 8.93 -19.83
C GLY A 138 2.88 8.46 -19.59
N ALA A 139 2.38 7.53 -20.39
CA ALA A 139 1.05 6.95 -20.23
C ALA A 139 0.91 6.18 -18.92
N VAL A 140 1.92 5.39 -18.52
CA VAL A 140 1.95 4.68 -17.23
C VAL A 140 1.96 5.68 -16.08
N MET A 141 2.78 6.73 -16.17
CA MET A 141 2.84 7.76 -15.13
C MET A 141 1.52 8.52 -14.99
N VAL A 142 0.90 8.91 -16.12
CA VAL A 142 -0.43 9.56 -16.12
C VAL A 142 -1.49 8.61 -15.58
N PHE A 143 -1.43 7.33 -15.94
CA PHE A 143 -2.35 6.31 -15.43
C PHE A 143 -2.23 6.14 -13.92
N VAL A 144 -1.01 6.05 -13.37
CA VAL A 144 -0.76 5.96 -11.92
C VAL A 144 -1.25 7.22 -11.21
N LEU A 145 -0.96 8.42 -11.74
CA LEU A 145 -1.46 9.68 -11.17
C LEU A 145 -2.99 9.76 -11.23
N ALA A 146 -3.60 9.35 -12.34
CA ALA A 146 -5.05 9.31 -12.48
C ALA A 146 -5.69 8.33 -11.47
N LEU A 147 -5.08 7.16 -11.26
CA LEU A 147 -5.52 6.21 -10.23
C LEU A 147 -5.40 6.78 -8.82
N LEU A 148 -4.30 7.50 -8.52
CA LEU A 148 -4.11 8.14 -7.21
C LEU A 148 -5.15 9.26 -6.97
N ILE A 149 -5.44 10.06 -7.98
CA ILE A 149 -6.46 11.10 -7.91
C ILE A 149 -7.86 10.47 -7.77
N TRP A 150 -8.15 9.42 -8.56
CA TRP A 150 -9.41 8.71 -8.49
C TRP A 150 -9.60 7.98 -7.15
N TYR A 151 -8.54 7.39 -6.61
CA TYR A 151 -8.55 6.80 -5.27
C TYR A 151 -8.86 7.82 -4.17
N ARG A 152 -8.45 9.09 -4.35
CA ARG A 152 -8.81 10.17 -3.42
C ARG A 152 -10.25 10.65 -3.59
N ALA A 153 -10.78 10.63 -4.82
CA ALA A 153 -12.11 11.15 -5.12
C ALA A 153 -13.24 10.15 -4.83
N ASP A 154 -13.01 8.87 -5.12
CA ASP A 154 -14.02 7.81 -4.94
C ASP A 154 -13.32 6.49 -4.59
N ARG A 155 -13.03 6.33 -3.29
CA ARG A 155 -12.24 5.22 -2.74
C ARG A 155 -12.87 3.85 -3.05
N GLU A 156 -14.18 3.72 -2.92
CA GLU A 156 -14.87 2.44 -3.10
C GLU A 156 -14.82 1.93 -4.55
N LYS A 157 -15.07 2.81 -5.53
CA LYS A 157 -15.04 2.41 -6.96
C LYS A 157 -13.63 2.13 -7.43
N ALA A 158 -12.66 2.94 -6.98
CA ALA A 158 -11.25 2.73 -7.29
C ALA A 158 -10.77 1.38 -6.73
N GLU A 159 -11.14 1.04 -5.51
CA GLU A 159 -10.79 -0.21 -4.86
C GLU A 159 -11.36 -1.45 -5.55
N ARG A 160 -12.63 -1.40 -5.97
CA ARG A 160 -13.24 -2.50 -6.75
C ARG A 160 -12.57 -2.70 -8.10
N PHE A 161 -12.25 -1.61 -8.80
CA PHE A 161 -11.60 -1.68 -10.11
C PHE A 161 -10.18 -2.24 -10.01
N ILE A 162 -9.37 -1.73 -9.07
CA ILE A 162 -8.00 -2.17 -8.85
C ILE A 162 -7.96 -3.64 -8.41
N GLY A 163 -8.83 -4.05 -7.48
CA GLY A 163 -8.90 -5.42 -7.00
C GLY A 163 -9.31 -6.43 -8.08
N ARG A 164 -10.11 -6.00 -9.06
CA ARG A 164 -10.53 -6.86 -10.19
C ARG A 164 -9.44 -7.00 -11.25
N MET A 165 -8.65 -5.96 -11.46
CA MET A 165 -7.62 -5.91 -12.50
C MET A 165 -6.29 -6.54 -12.04
N PHE A 166 -5.99 -6.49 -10.75
CA PHE A 166 -4.72 -6.96 -10.19
C PHE A 166 -4.94 -7.97 -9.05
N PRO A 167 -4.95 -9.30 -9.33
CA PRO A 167 -5.11 -10.36 -8.32
C PRO A 167 -4.14 -10.27 -7.13
N PRO A 168 -2.85 -9.87 -7.29
CA PRO A 168 -1.94 -9.70 -6.16
C PRO A 168 -2.42 -8.66 -5.14
N ILE A 169 -3.04 -7.56 -5.60
CA ILE A 169 -3.55 -6.50 -4.73
C ILE A 169 -4.73 -7.00 -3.89
N ARG A 170 -5.58 -7.85 -4.46
CA ARG A 170 -6.69 -8.47 -3.72
C ARG A 170 -6.18 -9.36 -2.57
N ARG A 171 -5.12 -10.13 -2.82
CA ARG A 171 -4.50 -10.96 -1.76
C ARG A 171 -3.88 -10.09 -0.66
N LEU A 172 -3.15 -9.06 -1.04
CA LEU A 172 -2.55 -8.12 -0.09
C LEU A 172 -3.64 -7.47 0.78
N ARG A 173 -4.76 -7.06 0.19
CA ARG A 173 -5.89 -6.49 0.93
C ARG A 173 -6.50 -7.48 1.92
N ALA A 174 -6.71 -8.73 1.50
CA ALA A 174 -7.20 -9.78 2.40
C ALA A 174 -6.25 -10.00 3.59
N MET A 175 -4.94 -9.92 3.37
CA MET A 175 -3.93 -10.00 4.43
C MET A 175 -3.98 -8.79 5.36
N MET A 176 -4.18 -7.58 4.83
CA MET A 176 -4.39 -6.37 5.64
C MET A 176 -5.64 -6.48 6.51
N THR A 177 -6.75 -7.00 5.96
CA THR A 177 -7.97 -7.26 6.73
C THR A 177 -7.71 -8.26 7.85
N ALA A 178 -7.03 -9.37 7.57
CA ALA A 178 -6.71 -10.39 8.57
C ALA A 178 -5.77 -9.86 9.67
N SER A 179 -4.72 -9.11 9.31
CA SER A 179 -3.81 -8.49 10.27
C SER A 179 -4.53 -7.50 11.19
N ARG A 180 -5.32 -6.58 10.60
CA ARG A 180 -6.11 -5.61 11.37
C ARG A 180 -7.14 -6.27 12.28
N PHE A 181 -7.85 -7.27 11.77
CA PHE A 181 -8.80 -8.04 12.57
C PHE A 181 -8.10 -8.68 13.77
N ALA A 182 -6.98 -9.36 13.53
CA ALA A 182 -6.21 -10.02 14.57
C ALA A 182 -5.67 -9.03 15.62
N GLY A 183 -5.06 -7.90 15.17
CA GLY A 183 -4.49 -6.90 16.07
C GLY A 183 -5.54 -6.21 16.95
N ILE A 184 -6.69 -5.85 16.37
CA ILE A 184 -7.78 -5.22 17.15
C ILE A 184 -8.41 -6.25 18.11
N MET A 185 -8.63 -7.48 17.65
CA MET A 185 -9.19 -8.55 18.48
C MET A 185 -8.25 -8.89 19.64
N GLU A 186 -6.95 -8.99 19.38
CA GLU A 186 -5.93 -9.18 20.44
C GLU A 186 -6.02 -8.08 21.48
N MET A 187 -5.97 -6.82 21.05
CA MET A 187 -6.02 -5.66 21.92
C MET A 187 -7.28 -5.63 22.78
N MET A 188 -8.45 -5.92 22.18
CA MET A 188 -9.73 -5.94 22.92
C MET A 188 -9.79 -7.08 23.92
N LEU A 189 -9.45 -8.30 23.52
CA LEU A 189 -9.47 -9.47 24.41
C LEU A 189 -8.48 -9.32 25.57
N ARG A 190 -7.29 -8.78 25.29
CA ARG A 190 -6.28 -8.50 26.31
C ARG A 190 -6.72 -7.45 27.32
N SER A 191 -7.50 -6.46 26.85
CA SER A 191 -8.11 -5.43 27.69
C SER A 191 -9.39 -5.90 28.41
N GLY A 192 -9.71 -7.20 28.36
CA GLY A 192 -10.84 -7.78 29.08
C GLY A 192 -12.21 -7.62 28.39
N PHE A 193 -12.24 -7.20 27.13
CA PHE A 193 -13.50 -7.13 26.39
C PHE A 193 -14.06 -8.53 26.13
N PRO A 194 -15.37 -8.74 26.33
CA PRO A 194 -16.03 -9.94 25.84
C PRO A 194 -15.91 -10.08 24.33
N LEU A 195 -15.86 -11.32 23.86
CA LEU A 195 -15.71 -11.62 22.44
C LEU A 195 -16.81 -11.00 21.57
N GLU A 196 -18.04 -11.05 22.05
CA GLU A 196 -19.23 -10.52 21.37
C GLU A 196 -19.15 -9.01 21.21
N GLU A 197 -18.80 -8.28 22.27
CA GLU A 197 -18.62 -6.82 22.22
C GLU A 197 -17.46 -6.42 21.31
N SER A 198 -16.37 -7.19 21.34
CA SER A 198 -15.23 -6.99 20.45
C SER A 198 -15.64 -7.11 18.98
N MET A 199 -16.49 -8.05 18.63
CA MET A 199 -16.99 -8.23 17.27
C MET A 199 -17.92 -7.10 16.80
N GLU A 200 -18.72 -6.52 17.69
CA GLU A 200 -19.56 -5.36 17.37
C GLU A 200 -18.72 -4.11 17.07
N LEU A 201 -17.65 -3.90 17.84
CA LEU A 201 -16.76 -2.78 17.64
C LEU A 201 -15.92 -2.92 16.35
N LEU A 202 -15.50 -4.14 16.01
CA LEU A 202 -14.78 -4.43 14.76
C LEU A 202 -15.56 -4.02 13.52
N ASP A 203 -16.87 -4.16 13.52
CA ASP A 203 -17.74 -3.76 12.40
C ASP A 203 -17.56 -2.27 12.03
N SER A 204 -17.33 -1.43 13.02
CA SER A 204 -17.11 0.01 12.82
C SER A 204 -15.73 0.37 12.23
N VAL A 205 -14.77 -0.55 12.27
CA VAL A 205 -13.38 -0.32 11.82
C VAL A 205 -13.23 -0.56 10.33
N PHE A 206 -13.98 -1.53 9.79
CA PHE A 206 -13.87 -1.95 8.41
C PHE A 206 -14.93 -1.27 7.56
N THR A 207 -14.47 -0.35 6.71
CA THR A 207 -15.35 0.45 5.85
C THR A 207 -15.42 -0.09 4.42
N ASP A 208 -14.52 -0.99 4.03
CA ASP A 208 -14.55 -1.62 2.71
C ASP A 208 -15.54 -2.79 2.67
N GLU A 209 -16.29 -2.87 1.58
CA GLU A 209 -17.41 -3.81 1.42
C GLU A 209 -17.00 -5.29 1.62
N ASP A 210 -15.84 -5.70 1.09
CA ASP A 210 -15.36 -7.08 1.19
C ASP A 210 -15.00 -7.46 2.64
N SER A 211 -14.32 -6.59 3.36
CA SER A 211 -13.92 -6.84 4.77
C SER A 211 -15.12 -6.76 5.69
N HIS A 212 -15.98 -5.75 5.51
CA HIS A 212 -17.22 -5.60 6.26
C HIS A 212 -18.13 -6.82 6.11
N ALA A 213 -18.30 -7.33 4.87
CA ALA A 213 -19.11 -8.53 4.65
C ALA A 213 -18.59 -9.77 5.37
N LYS A 214 -17.26 -9.94 5.47
CA LYS A 214 -16.65 -11.05 6.21
C LYS A 214 -16.86 -10.92 7.71
N ILE A 215 -16.71 -9.72 8.25
CA ILE A 215 -16.87 -9.47 9.69
C ILE A 215 -18.33 -9.61 10.09
N ASP A 216 -19.26 -9.09 9.28
CA ASP A 216 -20.69 -9.26 9.49
C ASP A 216 -21.10 -10.76 9.42
N ALA A 217 -20.53 -11.53 8.48
CA ALA A 217 -20.76 -12.98 8.42
C ALA A 217 -20.25 -13.70 9.67
N CYS A 218 -19.05 -13.34 10.18
CA CYS A 218 -18.51 -13.89 11.41
C CYS A 218 -19.39 -13.53 12.62
N ARG A 219 -19.79 -12.26 12.73
CA ARG A 219 -20.68 -11.77 13.80
C ARG A 219 -22.03 -12.49 13.81
N LYS A 220 -22.64 -12.68 12.64
CA LYS A 220 -23.90 -13.46 12.51
C LYS A 220 -23.75 -14.90 12.96
N ALA A 221 -22.69 -15.59 12.52
CA ALA A 221 -22.41 -16.94 12.93
C ALA A 221 -22.25 -17.07 14.45
N LEU A 222 -21.53 -16.14 15.08
CA LEU A 222 -21.42 -16.08 16.54
C LEU A 222 -22.77 -15.85 17.22
N GLY A 223 -23.61 -14.95 16.70
CA GLY A 223 -24.96 -14.71 17.20
C GLY A 223 -25.90 -15.94 17.07
N GLU A 224 -25.63 -16.83 16.12
CA GLU A 224 -26.32 -18.13 15.95
C GLU A 224 -25.74 -19.23 16.88
N GLY A 225 -24.73 -18.92 17.69
CA GLY A 225 -24.10 -19.84 18.64
C GLY A 225 -22.97 -20.69 18.01
N VAL A 226 -22.49 -20.35 16.83
CA VAL A 226 -21.32 -21.02 16.24
C VAL A 226 -20.08 -20.62 17.03
N PRO A 227 -19.21 -21.58 17.46
CA PRO A 227 -17.98 -21.25 18.16
C PRO A 227 -17.06 -20.32 17.34
N PHE A 228 -16.34 -19.43 18.02
CA PHE A 228 -15.49 -18.41 17.37
C PHE A 228 -14.54 -18.96 16.30
N PRO A 229 -13.81 -20.07 16.52
CA PRO A 229 -12.91 -20.62 15.51
C PRO A 229 -13.62 -21.01 14.21
N GLU A 230 -14.81 -21.61 14.34
CA GLU A 230 -15.65 -22.01 13.20
C GLU A 230 -16.28 -20.80 12.50
N ALA A 231 -16.72 -19.81 13.24
CA ALA A 231 -17.27 -18.57 12.71
C ALA A 231 -16.24 -17.80 11.86
N VAL A 232 -15.01 -17.68 12.36
CA VAL A 232 -13.89 -17.05 11.67
C VAL A 232 -13.49 -17.84 10.41
N GLU A 233 -13.51 -19.18 10.46
CA GLU A 233 -13.23 -20.06 9.32
C GLU A 233 -14.32 -19.93 8.23
N GLN A 234 -15.59 -19.93 8.61
CA GLN A 234 -16.73 -19.75 7.68
C GLN A 234 -16.69 -18.39 7.00
N ALA A 235 -16.32 -17.34 7.71
CA ALA A 235 -16.18 -15.98 7.19
C ALA A 235 -14.94 -15.80 6.30
N ASN A 236 -14.04 -16.79 6.21
CA ASN A 236 -12.78 -16.72 5.46
C ASN A 236 -11.97 -15.45 5.80
N ILE A 237 -11.86 -15.12 7.09
CA ILE A 237 -11.05 -13.99 7.55
C ILE A 237 -9.57 -14.32 7.45
N PHE A 238 -9.19 -15.52 7.92
CA PHE A 238 -7.83 -16.03 7.89
C PHE A 238 -7.65 -17.16 6.87
N ASP A 239 -6.39 -17.40 6.50
CA ASP A 239 -6.06 -18.58 5.68
C ASP A 239 -6.37 -19.87 6.47
N PRO A 240 -6.96 -20.90 5.84
CA PRO A 240 -7.27 -22.17 6.48
C PRO A 240 -6.08 -22.85 7.18
N LEU A 241 -4.84 -22.51 6.77
CA LEU A 241 -3.62 -22.99 7.40
C LEU A 241 -3.59 -22.67 8.91
N TYR A 242 -4.13 -21.54 9.33
CA TYR A 242 -4.13 -21.08 10.73
C TYR A 242 -5.31 -21.57 11.55
N GLY A 243 -6.29 -22.24 10.93
CA GLY A 243 -7.52 -22.70 11.62
C GLY A 243 -7.26 -23.61 12.81
N ARG A 244 -6.21 -24.46 12.76
CA ARG A 244 -5.82 -25.31 13.91
C ARG A 244 -5.27 -24.51 15.08
N MET A 245 -4.48 -23.47 14.80
CA MET A 245 -3.90 -22.61 15.82
C MET A 245 -5.00 -21.82 16.54
N ILE A 246 -5.98 -21.30 15.78
CA ILE A 246 -7.13 -20.59 16.32
C ILE A 246 -7.96 -21.49 17.22
N ARG A 247 -8.29 -22.72 16.79
CA ARG A 247 -9.03 -23.69 17.59
C ARG A 247 -8.32 -24.07 18.88
N LEU A 248 -7.02 -24.32 18.82
CA LEU A 248 -6.24 -24.68 20.01
C LEU A 248 -6.12 -23.50 20.99
N GLY A 249 -5.90 -22.29 20.50
CA GLY A 249 -5.83 -21.10 21.32
C GLY A 249 -7.16 -20.79 22.00
N PHE A 250 -8.26 -20.90 21.28
CA PHE A 250 -9.60 -20.72 21.83
C PHE A 250 -9.92 -21.74 22.91
N ALA A 251 -9.65 -23.03 22.65
CA ALA A 251 -9.86 -24.11 23.64
C ALA A 251 -8.97 -23.96 24.89
N ALA A 252 -7.81 -23.35 24.76
CA ALA A 252 -6.89 -23.06 25.88
C ALA A 252 -7.20 -21.73 26.61
N GLY A 253 -8.19 -20.95 26.17
CA GLY A 253 -8.50 -19.63 26.71
C GLY A 253 -7.40 -18.58 26.41
N LYS A 254 -6.60 -18.78 25.36
CA LYS A 254 -5.49 -17.91 24.92
C LYS A 254 -5.74 -17.32 23.53
N THR A 255 -6.97 -16.91 23.27
CA THR A 255 -7.36 -16.35 21.99
C THR A 255 -6.62 -15.06 21.69
N ASP A 256 -6.39 -14.22 22.71
CA ASP A 256 -5.58 -13.01 22.65
C ASP A 256 -4.18 -13.28 22.12
N THR A 257 -3.47 -14.24 22.70
CA THR A 257 -2.11 -14.63 22.30
C THR A 257 -2.06 -15.18 20.86
N VAL A 258 -3.10 -15.91 20.44
CA VAL A 258 -3.18 -16.40 19.06
C VAL A 258 -3.47 -15.27 18.07
N MET A 259 -4.31 -14.32 18.44
CA MET A 259 -4.59 -13.13 17.61
C MET A 259 -3.35 -12.25 17.46
N ASP A 260 -2.58 -12.03 18.53
CA ASP A 260 -1.29 -11.36 18.49
C ASP A 260 -0.34 -12.02 17.48
N LYS A 261 -0.19 -13.34 17.59
CA LYS A 261 0.68 -14.09 16.68
C LYS A 261 0.23 -14.06 15.23
N LEU A 262 -1.08 -14.10 15.00
CA LEU A 262 -1.64 -13.97 13.65
C LEU A 262 -1.39 -12.58 13.06
N SER A 263 -1.56 -11.53 13.86
CA SER A 263 -1.27 -10.16 13.44
C SER A 263 0.18 -10.01 12.99
N GLU A 264 1.14 -10.49 13.78
CA GLU A 264 2.58 -10.48 13.43
C GLU A 264 2.88 -11.27 12.14
N VAL A 265 2.31 -12.48 12.01
CA VAL A 265 2.55 -13.33 10.84
C VAL A 265 2.01 -12.68 9.57
N TYR A 266 0.79 -12.16 9.60
CA TYR A 266 0.22 -11.48 8.44
C TYR A 266 0.95 -10.19 8.08
N GLU A 267 1.50 -9.47 9.06
CA GLU A 267 2.35 -8.29 8.82
C GLU A 267 3.65 -8.69 8.11
N ALA A 268 4.34 -9.71 8.62
CA ALA A 268 5.56 -10.22 8.01
C ALA A 268 5.34 -10.73 6.58
N ASP A 269 4.25 -11.49 6.36
CA ASP A 269 3.86 -11.98 5.04
C ASP A 269 3.53 -10.82 4.08
N MET A 270 2.91 -9.74 4.55
CA MET A 270 2.66 -8.55 3.74
C MET A 270 3.96 -7.87 3.32
N ASP A 271 4.88 -7.66 4.26
CA ASP A 271 6.17 -7.01 4.00
C ASP A 271 6.98 -7.83 3.00
N GLU A 272 7.01 -9.16 3.13
CA GLU A 272 7.66 -10.06 2.18
C GLU A 272 7.05 -9.94 0.78
N ARG A 273 5.72 -9.97 0.67
CA ARG A 273 5.03 -9.86 -0.63
C ARG A 273 5.21 -8.51 -1.28
N ILE A 274 5.14 -7.44 -0.50
CA ILE A 274 5.41 -6.07 -0.97
C ILE A 274 6.86 -5.99 -1.47
N GLY A 275 7.82 -6.50 -0.69
CA GLY A 275 9.22 -6.57 -1.07
C GLY A 275 9.46 -7.34 -2.37
N HIS A 276 8.83 -8.48 -2.54
CA HIS A 276 8.89 -9.25 -3.79
C HIS A 276 8.33 -8.50 -5.00
N LEU A 277 7.20 -7.82 -4.85
CA LEU A 277 6.63 -7.01 -5.95
C LEU A 277 7.57 -5.89 -6.35
N VAL A 278 8.17 -5.20 -5.39
CA VAL A 278 9.13 -4.11 -5.63
C VAL A 278 10.42 -4.63 -6.26
N SER A 279 10.94 -5.76 -5.79
CA SER A 279 12.18 -6.35 -6.29
C SER A 279 12.11 -6.83 -7.75
N LEU A 280 10.93 -7.12 -8.28
CA LEU A 280 10.72 -7.44 -9.69
C LEU A 280 10.70 -6.21 -10.60
N ILE A 281 10.33 -5.06 -10.07
CA ILE A 281 10.23 -3.82 -10.86
C ILE A 281 11.63 -3.33 -11.26
N GLU A 282 12.59 -3.36 -10.35
CA GLU A 282 13.94 -2.84 -10.58
C GLU A 282 14.67 -3.55 -11.74
N PRO A 283 14.82 -4.90 -11.77
CA PRO A 283 15.45 -5.57 -12.89
C PRO A 283 14.71 -5.36 -14.21
N THR A 284 13.39 -5.26 -14.16
CA THR A 284 12.57 -5.02 -15.36
C THR A 284 12.86 -3.64 -15.94
N LEU A 285 12.88 -2.60 -15.09
CA LEU A 285 13.19 -1.24 -15.52
C LEU A 285 14.63 -1.12 -16.06
N VAL A 286 15.61 -1.72 -15.35
CA VAL A 286 17.01 -1.73 -15.80
C VAL A 286 17.17 -2.46 -17.13
N THR A 287 16.51 -3.59 -17.32
CA THR A 287 16.54 -4.35 -18.57
C THR A 287 15.95 -3.54 -19.73
N VAL A 288 14.79 -2.91 -19.52
CA VAL A 288 14.16 -2.06 -20.52
C VAL A 288 15.07 -0.88 -20.89
N LEU A 289 15.64 -0.21 -19.88
CA LEU A 289 16.57 0.91 -20.11
C LEU A 289 17.81 0.46 -20.90
N SER A 290 18.41 -0.67 -20.53
CA SER A 290 19.59 -1.21 -21.21
C SER A 290 19.30 -1.58 -22.68
N LEU A 291 18.14 -2.16 -22.95
CA LEU A 291 17.71 -2.48 -24.31
C LEU A 291 17.54 -1.20 -25.15
N ILE A 292 16.96 -0.15 -24.58
CA ILE A 292 16.78 1.13 -25.29
C ILE A 292 18.12 1.78 -25.56
N ILE A 293 19.01 1.86 -24.56
CA ILE A 293 20.34 2.44 -24.74
C ILE A 293 21.14 1.62 -25.78
N GLY A 294 21.08 0.28 -25.69
CA GLY A 294 21.71 -0.61 -26.66
C GLY A 294 21.18 -0.40 -28.09
N ALA A 295 19.86 -0.26 -28.27
CA ALA A 295 19.26 0.01 -29.56
C ALA A 295 19.68 1.38 -30.12
N ILE A 296 19.77 2.42 -29.29
CA ILE A 296 20.25 3.75 -29.69
C ILE A 296 21.72 3.69 -30.10
N LEU A 297 22.57 3.02 -29.32
CA LEU A 297 23.98 2.86 -29.64
C LEU A 297 24.19 2.10 -30.94
N LEU A 298 23.45 1.03 -31.21
CA LEU A 298 23.47 0.30 -32.44
C LEU A 298 23.01 1.16 -33.63
N ALA A 299 21.93 1.92 -33.45
CA ALA A 299 21.42 2.83 -34.48
C ALA A 299 22.44 3.93 -34.86
N VAL A 300 23.32 4.28 -33.95
CA VAL A 300 24.39 5.25 -34.16
C VAL A 300 25.67 4.60 -34.74
N MET A 301 26.08 3.44 -34.19
CA MET A 301 27.34 2.78 -34.58
C MET A 301 27.29 2.11 -35.94
N LEU A 302 26.17 1.49 -36.33
CA LEU A 302 26.04 0.79 -37.61
C LEU A 302 26.32 1.70 -38.81
N PRO A 303 25.78 2.92 -38.89
CA PRO A 303 26.09 3.86 -39.98
C PRO A 303 27.59 4.25 -40.01
N MET A 304 28.20 4.48 -38.85
CA MET A 304 29.61 4.84 -38.77
C MET A 304 30.53 3.73 -39.29
N VAL A 305 30.25 2.47 -38.93
CA VAL A 305 31.01 1.31 -39.43
C VAL A 305 30.83 1.15 -40.93
N SER A 306 29.62 1.33 -41.44
CA SER A 306 29.33 1.29 -42.90
C SER A 306 30.12 2.33 -43.68
N ILE A 307 30.26 3.56 -43.18
CA ILE A 307 31.07 4.62 -43.80
C ILE A 307 32.54 4.25 -43.80
N LEU A 308 33.08 3.77 -42.67
CA LEU A 308 34.47 3.34 -42.58
C LEU A 308 34.82 2.22 -43.57
N THR A 309 33.94 1.26 -43.77
CA THR A 309 34.13 0.15 -44.73
C THR A 309 33.99 0.54 -46.18
N THR A 310 33.36 1.69 -46.49
CA THR A 310 33.21 2.20 -47.87
C THR A 310 34.38 3.09 -48.23
N ILE A 311 35.10 3.67 -47.27
CA ILE A 311 36.29 4.53 -47.51
C ILE A 311 37.60 3.72 -47.49
N ALA A 312 37.60 2.55 -46.90
CA ALA A 312 38.74 1.61 -46.89
C ALA A 312 38.73 0.73 -48.15
#